data_958052ecce8dead856b6657cf888fcea
#
_entry.id   958052ecce8dead856b6657cf888fcea
#
_cell.length_a   1.000
_cell.length_b   1.000
_cell.length_c   1.000
_cell.angle_alpha   90.00
_cell.angle_beta   90.00
_cell.angle_gamma   90.00
#
_symmetry.space_group_name_H-M   'P 1'
#
loop_
_entity.id
_entity.type
_entity.pdbx_description
1 polymer ?
#
loop_
_entity_poly.entity_id
_entity_poly.type
_entity_poly.pdbx_seq_one_letter_code
_entity_poly.pdbx_strand_id
1 'polypeptide(L)'
;VYHWVSADGQQYGCGTYSREWCIRYVVEDYLRVDPVVLGCFQRFHPVDWKQLDWSSKSARAFQKDAEDHGVGNQGFSVPVRGPNGQFALFSRFF
;
A
#
# COMPACT_ATOMS: atom_id res chain seq x y z
N VAL A 1 -0.60 8.17 -6.52
CA VAL A 1 -0.16 8.07 -5.12
C VAL A 1 1.23 7.46 -5.07
N TYR A 2 2.07 8.01 -4.23
CA TYR A 2 3.42 7.52 -4.01
C TYR A 2 3.56 7.07 -2.55
N HIS A 3 4.02 5.84 -2.37
CA HIS A 3 4.21 5.26 -1.04
C HIS A 3 5.64 4.69 -0.98
N TRP A 4 6.46 5.23 -0.10
CA TRP A 4 7.86 4.89 0.00
C TRP A 4 8.16 4.24 1.35
N VAL A 5 8.87 3.11 1.30
CA VAL A 5 9.24 2.33 2.48
C VAL A 5 10.75 2.14 2.46
N SER A 6 11.41 2.38 3.58
CA SER A 6 12.85 2.19 3.69
C SER A 6 13.18 0.73 4.02
N ALA A 7 14.48 0.41 3.99
CA ALA A 7 14.98 -0.94 4.27
C ALA A 7 14.64 -1.43 5.68
N ASP A 8 14.51 -0.53 6.63
CA ASP A 8 14.16 -0.86 8.01
C ASP A 8 12.65 -1.00 8.26
N GLY A 9 11.85 -0.91 7.20
CA GLY A 9 10.42 -1.02 7.30
C GLY A 9 9.70 0.26 7.68
N GLN A 10 10.43 1.37 7.81
CA GLN A 10 9.80 2.66 8.10
C GLN A 10 9.17 3.25 6.85
N GLN A 11 8.04 3.89 7.05
CA GLN A 11 7.26 4.47 6.00
C GLN A 11 7.56 5.97 5.89
N TYR A 12 7.82 6.41 4.66
CA TYR A 12 8.06 7.82 4.37
C TYR A 12 7.15 8.25 3.23
N GLY A 13 6.33 9.23 3.46
CA GLY A 13 5.47 9.79 2.43
C GLY A 13 4.25 8.95 2.11
N CYS A 14 3.16 9.62 1.91
CA CYS A 14 1.85 9.03 1.59
C CYS A 14 1.25 9.59 0.31
N GLY A 15 1.99 10.41 -0.43
CA GLY A 15 1.52 10.93 -1.70
C GLY A 15 0.25 11.74 -1.62
N THR A 16 -0.70 11.44 -2.51
CA THR A 16 -1.94 12.20 -2.66
C THR A 16 -3.12 11.67 -1.87
N TYR A 17 -2.91 10.72 -0.97
CA TYR A 17 -3.95 10.28 -0.05
C TYR A 17 -4.39 11.43 0.86
N SER A 18 -5.62 11.36 1.36
CA SER A 18 -6.07 12.31 2.36
C SER A 18 -5.18 12.23 3.60
N ARG A 19 -5.07 13.35 4.30
CA ARG A 19 -4.27 13.42 5.52
C ARG A 19 -4.79 12.44 6.57
N GLU A 20 -6.09 12.34 6.72
CA GLU A 20 -6.74 11.43 7.66
C GLU A 20 -6.36 9.98 7.37
N TRP A 21 -6.35 9.57 6.11
CA TRP A 21 -5.95 8.23 5.74
C TRP A 21 -4.49 7.95 6.03
N CYS A 22 -3.61 8.92 5.75
CA CYS A 22 -2.18 8.77 6.04
C CYS A 22 -1.93 8.56 7.53
N ILE A 23 -2.59 9.35 8.38
CA ILE A 23 -2.47 9.22 9.82
C ILE A 23 -3.02 7.86 10.28
N ARG A 24 -4.18 7.49 9.80
CA ARG A 24 -4.81 6.22 10.15
C ARG A 24 -3.94 5.02 9.75
N TYR A 25 -3.35 5.10 8.57
CA TYR A 25 -2.48 4.05 8.06
C TYR A 25 -1.30 3.79 9.01
N VAL A 26 -0.70 4.86 9.52
CA VAL A 26 0.44 4.76 10.44
C VAL A 26 -0.03 4.30 11.83
N VAL A 27 -1.09 4.88 12.35
CA VAL A 27 -1.60 4.58 13.70
C VAL A 27 -2.03 3.12 13.82
N GLU A 28 -2.73 2.60 12.81
CA GLU A 28 -3.19 1.22 12.79
C GLU A 28 -2.13 0.22 12.32
N ASP A 29 -0.93 0.71 11.97
CA ASP A 29 0.18 -0.12 11.51
C ASP A 29 -0.22 -0.97 10.29
N TYR A 30 -0.94 -0.36 9.35
CA TYR A 30 -1.45 -1.07 8.17
C TYR A 30 -0.36 -1.56 7.23
N LEU A 31 0.84 -1.01 7.32
CA LEU A 31 1.96 -1.45 6.50
C LEU A 31 2.20 -2.97 6.62
N ARG A 32 1.94 -3.53 7.79
CA ARG A 32 2.15 -4.96 8.06
C ARG A 32 1.09 -5.86 7.44
N VAL A 33 -0.07 -5.32 7.13
CA VAL A 33 -1.20 -6.12 6.65
C VAL A 33 -1.70 -5.69 5.28
N ASP A 34 -1.17 -4.61 4.73
CA ASP A 34 -1.60 -4.07 3.44
C ASP A 34 -1.25 -5.06 2.33
N PRO A 35 -2.24 -5.68 1.68
CA PRO A 35 -1.97 -6.65 0.60
C PRO A 35 -1.23 -6.04 -0.58
N VAL A 36 -1.39 -4.75 -0.84
CA VAL A 36 -0.68 -4.08 -1.93
C VAL A 36 0.81 -4.04 -1.65
N VAL A 37 1.20 -3.63 -0.45
CA VAL A 37 2.61 -3.61 -0.06
C VAL A 37 3.19 -5.02 -0.01
N LEU A 38 2.51 -5.94 0.68
CA LEU A 38 2.98 -7.32 0.83
C LEU A 38 3.06 -8.03 -0.53
N GLY A 39 2.06 -7.82 -1.38
CA GLY A 39 2.02 -8.45 -2.69
C GLY A 39 3.06 -7.90 -3.66
N CYS A 40 3.37 -6.61 -3.58
CA CYS A 40 4.35 -5.98 -4.46
C CYS A 40 5.78 -6.17 -3.99
N PHE A 41 6.00 -6.51 -2.74
CA PHE A 41 7.34 -6.61 -2.17
C PHE A 41 8.23 -7.62 -2.90
N GLN A 42 7.63 -8.68 -3.44
CA GLN A 42 8.35 -9.75 -4.14
C GLN A 42 8.20 -9.68 -5.66
N ARG A 43 7.61 -8.61 -6.17
CA ARG A 43 7.37 -8.48 -7.61
C ARG A 43 8.19 -7.36 -8.20
N PHE A 44 8.42 -7.44 -9.52
CA PHE A 44 9.23 -6.47 -10.26
C PHE A 44 8.48 -5.83 -11.43
N HIS A 45 7.19 -6.09 -11.53
CA HIS A 45 6.34 -5.59 -12.63
C HIS A 45 5.08 -4.96 -12.04
N PRO A 46 4.34 -4.18 -12.83
CA PRO A 46 3.07 -3.64 -12.37
C PRO A 46 2.12 -4.72 -11.89
N VAL A 47 1.42 -4.44 -10.81
CA VAL A 47 0.51 -5.39 -10.17
C VAL A 47 -0.89 -4.79 -10.17
N ASP A 48 -1.85 -5.52 -10.72
CA ASP A 48 -3.26 -5.21 -10.58
C ASP A 48 -3.71 -5.66 -9.20
N TRP A 49 -4.41 -4.78 -8.47
CA TRP A 49 -4.88 -5.10 -7.12
C TRP A 49 -5.81 -6.31 -7.09
N LYS A 50 -6.46 -6.63 -8.19
CA LYS A 50 -7.29 -7.84 -8.31
C LYS A 50 -6.49 -9.13 -8.22
N GLN A 51 -5.19 -9.07 -8.48
CA GLN A 51 -4.30 -10.23 -8.41
C GLN A 51 -3.78 -10.49 -7.00
N LEU A 52 -4.11 -9.62 -6.05
CA LEU A 52 -3.65 -9.72 -4.68
C LEU A 52 -4.64 -10.52 -3.84
N ASP A 53 -4.13 -11.05 -2.73
CA ASP A 53 -4.96 -11.84 -1.81
C ASP A 53 -5.60 -10.90 -0.77
N TRP A 54 -6.91 -10.71 -0.90
CA TRP A 54 -7.71 -9.90 0.02
C TRP A 54 -8.56 -10.76 0.95
N SER A 55 -8.30 -12.06 1.01
CA SER A 55 -9.20 -13.00 1.68
C SER A 55 -9.06 -13.02 3.20
N SER A 56 -7.92 -12.59 3.75
CA SER A 56 -7.72 -12.61 5.19
C SER A 56 -8.64 -11.61 5.89
N LYS A 57 -8.92 -11.86 7.16
CA LYS A 57 -9.73 -10.96 7.97
C LYS A 57 -9.08 -9.58 8.07
N SER A 58 -7.77 -9.55 8.27
CA SER A 58 -7.01 -8.29 8.36
C SER A 58 -7.06 -7.51 7.05
N ALA A 59 -6.91 -8.21 5.91
CA ALA A 59 -6.96 -7.57 4.61
C ALA A 59 -8.33 -6.96 4.32
N ARG A 60 -9.40 -7.67 4.68
CA ARG A 60 -10.77 -7.17 4.48
C ARG A 60 -11.07 -5.97 5.37
N ALA A 61 -10.61 -5.99 6.61
CA ALA A 61 -10.78 -4.86 7.51
C ALA A 61 -10.01 -3.63 7.02
N PHE A 62 -8.79 -3.84 6.54
CA PHE A 62 -7.99 -2.78 5.94
C PHE A 62 -8.69 -2.20 4.71
N GLN A 63 -9.17 -3.05 3.81
CA GLN A 63 -9.84 -2.62 2.59
C GLN A 63 -11.08 -1.76 2.90
N LYS A 64 -11.89 -2.20 3.84
CA LYS A 64 -13.09 -1.45 4.24
C LYS A 64 -12.71 -0.08 4.81
N ASP A 65 -11.72 -0.02 5.67
CA ASP A 65 -11.27 1.22 6.27
C ASP A 65 -10.72 2.17 5.20
N ALA A 66 -9.97 1.64 4.25
CA ALA A 66 -9.45 2.42 3.13
C ALA A 66 -10.59 3.00 2.28
N GLU A 67 -11.59 2.21 1.96
CA GLU A 67 -12.77 2.68 1.22
C GLU A 67 -13.51 3.77 1.96
N ASP A 68 -13.64 3.64 3.28
CA ASP A 68 -14.29 4.65 4.12
C ASP A 68 -13.52 5.98 4.13
N HIS A 69 -12.25 5.95 3.76
CA HIS A 69 -11.40 7.14 3.67
C HIS A 69 -11.14 7.59 2.22
N GLY A 70 -11.94 7.13 1.29
CA GLY A 70 -11.88 7.59 -0.09
C GLY A 70 -10.86 6.89 -0.98
N VAL A 71 -10.25 5.81 -0.50
CA VAL A 71 -9.36 4.99 -1.32
C VAL A 71 -10.21 4.00 -2.12
N GLY A 72 -9.96 3.91 -3.43
CA GLY A 72 -10.69 2.98 -4.28
C GLY A 72 -10.34 1.53 -3.98
N ASN A 73 -11.20 0.62 -4.45
CA ASN A 73 -10.99 -0.81 -4.25
C ASN A 73 -10.37 -1.50 -5.47
N GLN A 74 -10.07 -0.74 -6.51
CA GLN A 74 -9.40 -1.22 -7.72
C GLN A 74 -8.21 -0.32 -8.02
N GLY A 75 -7.15 -0.90 -8.54
CA GLY A 75 -5.99 -0.11 -8.88
C GLY A 75 -4.83 -0.92 -9.37
N PHE A 76 -3.77 -0.21 -9.68
CA PHE A 76 -2.48 -0.77 -10.08
C PHE A 76 -1.39 -0.17 -9.22
N SER A 77 -0.39 -0.98 -8.92
CA SER A 77 0.81 -0.52 -8.24
C SER A 77 2.04 -0.95 -9.00
N VAL A 78 3.01 -0.05 -9.09
CA VAL A 78 4.30 -0.31 -9.73
C VAL A 78 5.35 -0.31 -8.64
N PRO A 79 5.97 -1.45 -8.35
CA PRO A 79 7.05 -1.49 -7.38
C PRO A 79 8.32 -0.89 -7.97
N VAL A 80 9.01 -0.09 -7.16
CA VAL A 80 10.29 0.52 -7.51
C VAL A 80 11.28 0.17 -6.41
N ARG A 81 12.43 -0.37 -6.79
CA ARG A 81 13.45 -0.74 -5.83
C ARG A 81 14.65 0.18 -5.97
N GLY A 82 15.12 0.67 -4.84
CA GLY A 82 16.33 1.45 -4.77
C GLY A 82 17.49 0.65 -4.18
N PRO A 83 18.65 1.29 -4.02
CA PRO A 83 19.79 0.67 -3.37
C PRO A 83 19.51 0.42 -1.89
N ASN A 84 20.26 -0.50 -1.29
CA ASN A 84 20.20 -0.79 0.15
C ASN A 84 18.82 -1.27 0.63
N GLY A 85 18.08 -1.98 -0.22
CA GLY A 85 16.78 -2.52 0.17
C GLY A 85 15.65 -1.52 0.20
N GLN A 86 15.85 -0.33 -0.33
CA GLN A 86 14.76 0.65 -0.45
C GLN A 86 13.66 0.14 -1.37
N PHE A 87 12.43 0.52 -1.04
CA PHE A 87 11.25 0.05 -1.76
C PHE A 87 10.22 1.16 -1.81
N ALA A 88 9.65 1.37 -2.97
CA ALA A 88 8.60 2.37 -3.16
C ALA A 88 7.50 1.79 -4.04
N LEU A 89 6.30 2.34 -3.88
CA LEU A 89 5.16 2.02 -4.72
C LEU A 89 4.61 3.29 -5.34
N PHE A 90 4.37 3.22 -6.64
CA PHE A 90 3.50 4.18 -7.32
C PHE A 90 2.17 3.48 -7.56
N SER A 91 1.10 4.06 -7.06
CA SER A 91 -0.22 3.45 -7.17
C SER A 91 -1.22 4.42 -7.76
N ARG A 92 -2.10 3.88 -8.59
CA ARG A 92 -3.28 4.58 -9.06
C ARG A 92 -4.49 3.72 -8.72
N PHE A 93 -5.46 4.31 -8.07
CA PHE A 93 -6.69 3.62 -7.70
C PHE A 93 -7.91 4.36 -8.22
N PHE A 94 -8.99 3.63 -8.34
CA PHE A 94 -10.28 4.16 -8.84
C PHE A 94 -11.44 3.30 -8.38
#